data_b90316abef7554dd3202f5a4b0db0332
#
_entry.id   b90316abef7554dd3202f5a4b0db0332
#
_cell.length_a   1.000
_cell.length_b   1.000
_cell.length_c   1.000
_cell.angle_alpha   90.00
_cell.angle_beta   90.00
_cell.angle_gamma   90.00
#
_symmetry.space_group_name_H-M   'P 1'
#
loop_
_entity.id
_entity.type
_entity.pdbx_description
1 polymer ?
#
loop_
_entity_poly.entity_id
_entity_poly.type
_entity_poly.pdbx_seq_one_letter_code
_entity_poly.pdbx_strand_id
1 'polypeptide(L)'
;MTTTSPTTQRRQPAAAALLVDFGGVLTVPLERAFGALSVESGLDPRTALRLLATHEGARTALGEHEVGRLDDEGFEDALAAAIAEVGGRVEARGLLARLAHHLDLDEPMVDLVREVRAAGVPVALVSNSLGRDCYARVDLDELFDVTVISGQVGVRKPSRQIYRIACERLGVDPGQCVLVDDLEHNLVGAARLDIRGIHHRTADETIPRVRAALGLPTTTAA
;
A
#
# COMPACT_ATOMS: atom_id res chain seq x y z
N MET A 1 -20.49 38.10 32.47
CA MET A 1 -21.03 36.90 31.83
C MET A 1 -20.56 36.91 30.41
N THR A 2 -19.47 36.20 30.15
CA THR A 2 -18.82 36.08 28.82
C THR A 2 -19.39 34.85 28.14
N THR A 3 -20.22 35.03 27.13
CA THR A 3 -20.76 33.95 26.28
C THR A 3 -19.70 33.52 25.29
N THR A 4 -19.13 32.35 25.52
CA THR A 4 -18.23 31.71 24.58
C THR A 4 -19.08 31.09 23.45
N SER A 5 -19.00 31.69 22.25
CA SER A 5 -19.63 31.10 21.05
C SER A 5 -18.98 29.76 20.68
N PRO A 6 -19.75 28.74 20.35
CA PRO A 6 -19.17 27.47 19.90
C PRO A 6 -18.49 27.66 18.53
N THR A 7 -17.22 27.33 18.45
CA THR A 7 -16.45 27.26 17.20
C THR A 7 -17.09 26.20 16.29
N THR A 8 -17.81 26.67 15.28
CA THR A 8 -18.35 25.77 14.24
C THR A 8 -17.18 25.14 13.51
N GLN A 9 -16.86 23.90 13.85
CA GLN A 9 -15.90 23.07 13.08
C GLN A 9 -16.43 22.97 11.65
N ARG A 10 -15.80 23.65 10.69
CA ARG A 10 -16.10 23.51 9.27
C ARG A 10 -15.91 22.04 8.92
N ARG A 11 -16.98 21.33 8.59
CA ARG A 11 -16.89 19.98 8.00
C ARG A 11 -16.05 20.14 6.73
N GLN A 12 -14.95 19.40 6.65
CA GLN A 12 -14.18 19.32 5.41
C GLN A 12 -15.10 18.75 4.32
N PRO A 13 -15.02 19.29 3.08
CA PRO A 13 -15.79 18.73 1.97
C PRO A 13 -15.44 17.25 1.81
N ALA A 14 -16.39 16.47 1.31
CA ALA A 14 -16.15 15.08 0.96
C ALA A 14 -15.03 14.99 -0.07
N ALA A 15 -14.15 13.99 0.06
CA ALA A 15 -13.12 13.75 -0.93
C ALA A 15 -13.77 13.28 -2.25
N ALA A 16 -13.13 13.64 -3.37
CA ALA A 16 -13.63 13.32 -4.70
C ALA A 16 -13.05 12.02 -5.26
N ALA A 17 -11.95 11.50 -4.68
CA ALA A 17 -11.32 10.26 -5.12
C ALA A 17 -10.63 9.52 -3.97
N LEU A 18 -10.50 8.19 -4.13
CA LEU A 18 -9.77 7.29 -3.25
C LEU A 18 -8.45 6.88 -3.90
N LEU A 19 -7.35 7.06 -3.19
CA LEU A 19 -6.07 6.42 -3.46
C LEU A 19 -5.88 5.31 -2.43
N VAL A 20 -5.45 4.14 -2.84
CA VAL A 20 -5.28 3.01 -1.92
C VAL A 20 -3.98 2.27 -2.20
N ASP A 21 -3.26 1.89 -1.13
CA ASP A 21 -2.13 0.97 -1.22
C ASP A 21 -2.59 -0.47 -1.42
N PHE A 22 -1.68 -1.34 -1.80
CA PHE A 22 -1.93 -2.77 -1.97
C PHE A 22 -1.47 -3.59 -0.77
N GLY A 23 -0.15 -3.66 -0.55
CA GLY A 23 0.46 -4.46 0.51
C GLY A 23 0.12 -3.95 1.90
N GLY A 24 -0.40 -4.81 2.78
CA GLY A 24 -0.80 -4.40 4.13
C GLY A 24 -2.07 -3.55 4.22
N VAL A 25 -2.75 -3.29 3.08
CA VAL A 25 -4.06 -2.62 3.01
C VAL A 25 -5.10 -3.50 2.35
N LEU A 26 -4.84 -3.97 1.12
CA LEU A 26 -5.70 -4.91 0.41
C LEU A 26 -5.24 -6.36 0.60
N THR A 27 -4.10 -6.54 1.24
CA THR A 27 -3.60 -7.84 1.68
C THR A 27 -3.35 -7.83 3.19
N VAL A 28 -3.16 -9.01 3.75
CA VAL A 28 -2.60 -9.12 5.10
C VAL A 28 -1.27 -8.36 5.21
N PRO A 29 -0.85 -7.95 6.42
CA PRO A 29 0.40 -7.22 6.62
C PRO A 29 1.61 -7.96 6.04
N LEU A 30 2.52 -7.21 5.37
CA LEU A 30 3.73 -7.76 4.74
C LEU A 30 4.61 -8.52 5.74
N GLU A 31 4.58 -8.14 7.03
CA GLU A 31 5.27 -8.82 8.12
C GLU A 31 4.93 -10.30 8.18
N ARG A 32 3.68 -10.67 7.85
CA ARG A 32 3.25 -12.07 7.84
C ARG A 32 3.93 -12.87 6.72
N ALA A 33 3.95 -12.32 5.51
CA ALA A 33 4.57 -12.97 4.35
C ALA A 33 6.10 -13.11 4.52
N PHE A 34 6.77 -12.02 4.92
CA PHE A 34 8.21 -12.05 5.19
C PHE A 34 8.55 -12.87 6.43
N GLY A 35 7.63 -12.98 7.38
CA GLY A 35 7.74 -13.85 8.54
C GLY A 35 7.74 -15.33 8.13
N ALA A 36 6.81 -15.73 7.27
CA ALA A 36 6.77 -17.08 6.71
C ALA A 36 8.07 -17.41 5.95
N LEU A 37 8.52 -16.52 5.07
CA LEU A 37 9.79 -16.66 4.35
C LEU A 37 10.98 -16.84 5.30
N SER A 38 11.04 -16.06 6.40
CA SER A 38 12.12 -16.19 7.40
C SER A 38 12.12 -17.56 8.04
N VAL A 39 10.95 -18.07 8.45
CA VAL A 39 10.79 -19.39 9.08
C VAL A 39 11.17 -20.50 8.10
N GLU A 40 10.71 -20.43 6.85
CA GLU A 40 11.09 -21.36 5.78
C GLU A 40 12.62 -21.38 5.53
N SER A 41 13.27 -20.23 5.74
CA SER A 41 14.73 -20.08 5.63
C SER A 41 15.50 -20.56 6.88
N GLY A 42 14.80 -21.05 7.92
CA GLY A 42 15.39 -21.46 9.20
C GLY A 42 15.79 -20.31 10.12
N LEU A 43 15.17 -19.14 9.98
CA LEU A 43 15.49 -17.91 10.71
C LEU A 43 14.31 -17.46 11.61
N ASP A 44 14.61 -16.51 12.51
CA ASP A 44 13.56 -15.80 13.27
C ASP A 44 12.59 -15.09 12.32
N PRO A 45 11.26 -15.11 12.60
CA PRO A 45 10.24 -14.53 11.70
C PRO A 45 10.46 -13.07 11.28
N ARG A 46 11.18 -12.29 12.07
CA ARG A 46 11.43 -10.87 11.75
C ARG A 46 12.66 -10.64 10.86
N THR A 47 13.41 -11.70 10.53
CA THR A 47 14.75 -11.53 9.94
C THR A 47 14.69 -11.02 8.51
N ALA A 48 13.89 -11.59 7.62
CA ALA A 48 13.85 -11.16 6.21
C ALA A 48 13.43 -9.69 6.07
N LEU A 49 12.38 -9.26 6.78
CA LEU A 49 11.93 -7.87 6.74
C LEU A 49 12.98 -6.92 7.35
N ARG A 50 13.67 -7.34 8.42
CA ARG A 50 14.77 -6.57 9.01
C ARG A 50 15.93 -6.43 8.04
N LEU A 51 16.28 -7.47 7.27
CA LEU A 51 17.34 -7.39 6.27
C LEU A 51 17.01 -6.37 5.17
N LEU A 52 15.76 -6.29 4.72
CA LEU A 52 15.33 -5.25 3.77
C LEU A 52 15.47 -3.83 4.33
N ALA A 53 15.41 -3.66 5.65
CA ALA A 53 15.58 -2.35 6.29
C ALA A 53 17.04 -2.02 6.61
N THR A 54 17.89 -3.02 6.96
CA THR A 54 19.20 -2.79 7.59
C THR A 54 20.39 -3.34 6.81
N HIS A 55 20.20 -4.36 5.96
CA HIS A 55 21.28 -4.92 5.16
C HIS A 55 21.48 -4.12 3.88
N GLU A 56 22.67 -3.57 3.66
CA GLU A 56 22.94 -2.61 2.59
C GLU A 56 22.54 -3.14 1.19
N GLY A 57 22.98 -4.37 0.86
CA GLY A 57 22.68 -5.00 -0.43
C GLY A 57 21.19 -5.23 -0.62
N ALA A 58 20.50 -5.83 0.35
CA ALA A 58 19.06 -6.11 0.26
C ALA A 58 18.22 -4.82 0.18
N ARG A 59 18.58 -3.81 0.99
CA ARG A 59 17.90 -2.50 0.99
C ARG A 59 18.08 -1.76 -0.34
N THR A 60 19.29 -1.80 -0.91
CA THR A 60 19.58 -1.20 -2.21
C THR A 60 18.82 -1.93 -3.31
N ALA A 61 18.86 -3.26 -3.33
CA ALA A 61 18.16 -4.09 -4.30
C ALA A 61 16.63 -3.85 -4.23
N LEU A 62 16.04 -3.76 -3.04
CA LEU A 62 14.63 -3.41 -2.89
C LEU A 62 14.32 -2.04 -3.52
N GLY A 63 15.14 -1.03 -3.22
CA GLY A 63 14.94 0.31 -3.78
C GLY A 63 15.01 0.36 -5.29
N GLU A 64 15.96 -0.35 -5.90
CA GLU A 64 16.11 -0.46 -7.36
C GLU A 64 14.99 -1.27 -8.00
N HIS A 65 14.58 -2.35 -7.35
CA HIS A 65 13.47 -3.19 -7.79
C HIS A 65 12.13 -2.45 -7.73
N GLU A 66 11.85 -1.74 -6.64
CA GLU A 66 10.60 -0.98 -6.49
C GLU A 66 10.44 0.11 -7.56
N VAL A 67 11.52 0.62 -8.15
CA VAL A 67 11.46 1.60 -9.23
C VAL A 67 11.74 1.00 -10.63
N GLY A 68 11.78 -0.33 -10.72
CA GLY A 68 11.92 -1.05 -11.99
C GLY A 68 13.31 -1.01 -12.62
N ARG A 69 14.35 -0.62 -11.87
CA ARG A 69 15.74 -0.65 -12.34
C ARG A 69 16.43 -1.99 -12.10
N LEU A 70 15.93 -2.78 -11.17
CA LEU A 70 16.32 -4.16 -10.95
C LEU A 70 15.10 -5.05 -11.19
N ASP A 71 15.29 -6.14 -11.92
CA ASP A 71 14.23 -7.12 -12.18
C ASP A 71 13.98 -8.05 -10.98
N ASP A 72 12.96 -8.89 -11.11
CA ASP A 72 12.55 -9.83 -10.06
C ASP A 72 13.69 -10.78 -9.69
N GLU A 73 14.41 -11.33 -10.69
CA GLU A 73 15.52 -12.27 -10.48
C GLU A 73 16.68 -11.63 -9.70
N GLY A 74 17.09 -10.43 -10.09
CA GLY A 74 18.16 -9.71 -9.38
C GLY A 74 17.79 -9.34 -7.95
N PHE A 75 16.52 -9.01 -7.69
CA PHE A 75 16.06 -8.78 -6.32
C PHE A 75 16.00 -10.07 -5.49
N GLU A 76 15.51 -11.17 -6.07
CA GLU A 76 15.47 -12.49 -5.45
C GLU A 76 16.87 -12.96 -5.05
N ASP A 77 17.84 -12.81 -5.94
CA ASP A 77 19.25 -13.15 -5.68
C ASP A 77 19.85 -12.32 -4.53
N ALA A 78 19.61 -11.00 -4.53
CA ALA A 78 20.13 -10.13 -3.50
C ALA A 78 19.53 -10.43 -2.11
N LEU A 79 18.22 -10.72 -2.05
CA LEU A 79 17.56 -11.07 -0.79
C LEU A 79 18.01 -12.46 -0.30
N ALA A 80 18.15 -13.45 -1.20
CA ALA A 80 18.63 -14.76 -0.85
C ALA A 80 20.09 -14.72 -0.35
N ALA A 81 20.95 -13.91 -0.95
CA ALA A 81 22.32 -13.69 -0.49
C ALA A 81 22.36 -13.08 0.94
N ALA A 82 21.54 -12.05 1.18
CA ALA A 82 21.43 -11.43 2.51
C ALA A 82 20.92 -12.42 3.58
N ILE A 83 19.96 -13.30 3.22
CA ILE A 83 19.47 -14.37 4.10
C ILE A 83 20.61 -15.38 4.41
N ALA A 84 21.41 -15.75 3.41
CA ALA A 84 22.51 -16.67 3.57
C ALA A 84 23.64 -16.11 4.49
N GLU A 85 23.93 -14.81 4.41
CA GLU A 85 24.93 -14.15 5.27
C GLU A 85 24.59 -14.22 6.77
N VAL A 86 23.30 -14.34 7.11
CA VAL A 86 22.85 -14.48 8.50
C VAL A 86 22.54 -15.93 8.87
N GLY A 87 22.97 -16.89 8.04
CA GLY A 87 22.89 -18.33 8.32
C GLY A 87 21.57 -18.99 7.86
N GLY A 88 20.71 -18.26 7.17
CA GLY A 88 19.49 -18.82 6.55
C GLY A 88 19.78 -19.57 5.26
N ARG A 89 18.77 -20.31 4.78
CA ARG A 89 18.84 -21.04 3.51
C ARG A 89 17.53 -20.86 2.76
N VAL A 90 17.60 -20.27 1.57
CA VAL A 90 16.45 -20.10 0.69
C VAL A 90 16.91 -20.21 -0.76
N GLU A 91 16.10 -20.81 -1.59
CA GLU A 91 16.32 -20.76 -3.03
C GLU A 91 15.89 -19.39 -3.55
N ALA A 92 16.78 -18.70 -4.28
CA ALA A 92 16.48 -17.38 -4.82
C ALA A 92 15.32 -17.44 -5.81
N ARG A 93 15.44 -18.31 -6.81
CA ARG A 93 14.46 -18.41 -7.90
C ARG A 93 13.03 -18.65 -7.39
N GLY A 94 12.12 -17.78 -7.78
CA GLY A 94 10.72 -17.85 -7.40
C GLY A 94 10.44 -17.44 -5.95
N LEU A 95 11.36 -16.70 -5.31
CA LEU A 95 11.19 -16.21 -3.97
C LEU A 95 10.01 -15.22 -3.87
N LEU A 96 9.86 -14.32 -4.85
CA LEU A 96 8.74 -13.40 -4.92
C LEU A 96 7.39 -14.12 -5.11
N ALA A 97 7.35 -15.18 -5.92
CA ALA A 97 6.14 -15.99 -6.08
C ALA A 97 5.74 -16.69 -4.76
N ARG A 98 6.73 -17.23 -4.02
CA ARG A 98 6.47 -17.79 -2.67
C ARG A 98 5.98 -16.73 -1.71
N LEU A 99 6.55 -15.53 -1.74
CA LEU A 99 6.12 -14.40 -0.92
C LEU A 99 4.68 -14.00 -1.24
N ALA A 100 4.35 -13.90 -2.53
CA ALA A 100 3.00 -13.60 -3.00
C ALA A 100 1.97 -14.67 -2.54
N HIS A 101 2.39 -15.93 -2.41
CA HIS A 101 1.52 -16.99 -1.87
C HIS A 101 1.05 -16.73 -0.44
N HIS A 102 1.86 -16.05 0.36
CA HIS A 102 1.53 -15.68 1.74
C HIS A 102 0.79 -14.34 1.89
N LEU A 103 0.54 -13.62 0.78
CA LEU A 103 -0.21 -12.38 0.76
C LEU A 103 -1.70 -12.65 0.50
N ASP A 104 -2.40 -13.18 1.53
CA ASP A 104 -3.85 -13.33 1.46
C ASP A 104 -4.52 -11.95 1.35
N LEU A 105 -5.65 -11.89 0.63
CA LEU A 105 -6.41 -10.65 0.50
C LEU A 105 -7.14 -10.33 1.82
N ASP A 106 -7.21 -9.03 2.14
CA ASP A 106 -8.15 -8.51 3.11
C ASP A 106 -9.49 -8.26 2.38
N GLU A 107 -10.33 -9.30 2.33
CA GLU A 107 -11.60 -9.26 1.58
C GLU A 107 -12.49 -8.08 1.97
N PRO A 108 -12.64 -7.70 3.27
CA PRO A 108 -13.39 -6.51 3.64
C PRO A 108 -12.86 -5.22 3.01
N MET A 109 -11.53 -5.09 2.86
CA MET A 109 -10.94 -3.91 2.22
C MET A 109 -11.10 -3.95 0.70
N VAL A 110 -11.01 -5.12 0.08
CA VAL A 110 -11.30 -5.30 -1.35
C VAL A 110 -12.76 -4.96 -1.65
N ASP A 111 -13.69 -5.41 -0.81
CA ASP A 111 -15.11 -5.11 -0.94
C ASP A 111 -15.39 -3.60 -0.75
N LEU A 112 -14.67 -2.92 0.16
CA LEU A 112 -14.76 -1.48 0.28
C LEU A 112 -14.37 -0.78 -1.03
N VAL A 113 -13.29 -1.22 -1.70
CA VAL A 113 -12.87 -0.64 -2.99
C VAL A 113 -13.95 -0.83 -4.05
N ARG A 114 -14.55 -2.03 -4.14
CA ARG A 114 -15.69 -2.30 -5.03
C ARG A 114 -16.88 -1.40 -4.73
N GLU A 115 -17.22 -1.24 -3.46
CA GLU A 115 -18.32 -0.36 -3.01
C GLU A 115 -18.08 1.09 -3.42
N VAL A 116 -16.88 1.63 -3.16
CA VAL A 116 -16.50 3.01 -3.50
C VAL A 116 -16.60 3.24 -5.00
N ARG A 117 -16.07 2.33 -5.81
CA ARG A 117 -16.15 2.41 -7.26
C ARG A 117 -17.59 2.31 -7.77
N ALA A 118 -18.40 1.41 -7.21
CA ALA A 118 -19.81 1.27 -7.55
C ALA A 118 -20.64 2.52 -7.19
N ALA A 119 -20.22 3.29 -6.19
CA ALA A 119 -20.79 4.59 -5.84
C ALA A 119 -20.38 5.72 -6.81
N GLY A 120 -19.57 5.44 -7.81
CA GLY A 120 -19.10 6.41 -8.81
C GLY A 120 -17.95 7.30 -8.32
N VAL A 121 -17.28 6.94 -7.24
CA VAL A 121 -16.09 7.63 -6.77
C VAL A 121 -14.86 7.03 -7.46
N PRO A 122 -14.04 7.82 -8.17
CA PRO A 122 -12.82 7.34 -8.81
C PRO A 122 -11.84 6.74 -7.82
N VAL A 123 -11.24 5.59 -8.17
CA VAL A 123 -10.30 4.86 -7.33
C VAL A 123 -8.99 4.62 -8.07
N ALA A 124 -7.86 4.94 -7.43
CA ALA A 124 -6.54 4.58 -7.93
C ALA A 124 -5.77 3.68 -6.95
N LEU A 125 -5.15 2.64 -7.49
CA LEU A 125 -4.10 1.91 -6.80
C LEU A 125 -2.81 2.74 -6.84
N VAL A 126 -2.14 2.90 -5.70
CA VAL A 126 -0.80 3.53 -5.61
C VAL A 126 0.11 2.62 -4.79
N SER A 127 0.86 1.76 -5.47
CA SER A 127 1.61 0.68 -4.84
C SER A 127 3.11 0.75 -5.14
N ASN A 128 3.94 0.51 -4.10
CA ASN A 128 5.34 0.18 -4.33
C ASN A 128 5.42 -1.29 -4.79
N SER A 129 6.12 -1.52 -5.90
CA SER A 129 6.18 -2.84 -6.53
C SER A 129 6.94 -3.85 -5.65
N LEU A 130 6.37 -5.05 -5.53
CA LEU A 130 7.03 -6.21 -4.93
C LEU A 130 6.87 -7.43 -5.86
N GLY A 131 7.28 -7.25 -7.13
CA GLY A 131 7.09 -8.25 -8.18
C GLY A 131 5.67 -8.28 -8.75
N ARG A 132 5.52 -8.91 -9.91
CA ARG A 132 4.22 -8.98 -10.62
C ARG A 132 3.25 -9.94 -9.96
N ASP A 133 3.74 -11.00 -9.36
CA ASP A 133 2.93 -12.07 -8.78
C ASP A 133 2.10 -11.60 -7.56
N CYS A 134 2.51 -10.51 -6.90
CA CYS A 134 1.77 -9.94 -5.77
C CYS A 134 0.35 -9.51 -6.14
N TYR A 135 0.09 -9.15 -7.39
CA TYR A 135 -1.22 -8.69 -7.87
C TYR A 135 -2.05 -9.81 -8.54
N ALA A 136 -1.51 -11.02 -8.69
CA ALA A 136 -2.14 -12.09 -9.48
C ALA A 136 -3.49 -12.58 -8.94
N ARG A 137 -3.82 -12.28 -7.69
CA ARG A 137 -5.09 -12.70 -7.04
C ARG A 137 -6.25 -11.74 -7.26
N VAL A 138 -6.02 -10.59 -7.89
CA VAL A 138 -7.05 -9.57 -8.13
C VAL A 138 -7.05 -9.14 -9.59
N ASP A 139 -8.21 -8.86 -10.10
CA ASP A 139 -8.36 -8.15 -11.37
C ASP A 139 -8.25 -6.65 -11.09
N LEU A 140 -7.08 -6.08 -11.41
CA LEU A 140 -6.81 -4.66 -11.16
C LEU A 140 -7.73 -3.74 -11.98
N ASP A 141 -8.13 -4.14 -13.17
CA ASP A 141 -9.02 -3.35 -14.05
C ASP A 141 -10.47 -3.37 -13.52
N GLU A 142 -10.86 -4.46 -12.83
CA GLU A 142 -12.13 -4.51 -12.12
C GLU A 142 -12.16 -3.59 -10.90
N LEU A 143 -11.06 -3.52 -10.14
CA LEU A 143 -11.02 -2.79 -8.88
C LEU A 143 -10.69 -1.31 -9.01
N PHE A 144 -9.91 -0.90 -10.02
CA PHE A 144 -9.35 0.44 -10.10
C PHE A 144 -9.65 1.11 -11.44
N ASP A 145 -9.89 2.42 -11.40
CA ASP A 145 -9.96 3.25 -12.60
C ASP A 145 -8.56 3.62 -13.11
N VAL A 146 -7.59 3.66 -12.18
CA VAL A 146 -6.17 3.94 -12.45
C VAL A 146 -5.29 3.05 -11.60
N THR A 147 -4.24 2.49 -12.21
CA THR A 147 -3.18 1.78 -11.49
C THR A 147 -1.84 2.54 -11.63
N VAL A 148 -1.19 2.79 -10.49
CA VAL A 148 0.13 3.41 -10.41
C VAL A 148 1.03 2.51 -9.57
N ILE A 149 1.77 1.66 -10.26
CA ILE A 149 2.73 0.73 -9.66
C ILE A 149 4.12 1.31 -9.88
N SER A 150 4.89 1.47 -8.82
CA SER A 150 6.16 2.19 -8.83
C SER A 150 7.18 1.66 -9.84
N GLY A 151 7.25 0.33 -10.01
CA GLY A 151 8.10 -0.30 -11.01
C GLY A 151 7.75 0.04 -12.46
N GLN A 152 6.51 0.46 -12.73
CA GLN A 152 6.06 0.88 -14.06
C GLN A 152 6.30 2.37 -14.34
N VAL A 153 6.28 3.20 -13.28
CA VAL A 153 6.39 4.65 -13.40
C VAL A 153 7.76 5.20 -13.01
N GLY A 154 8.65 4.34 -12.52
CA GLY A 154 10.04 4.70 -12.18
C GLY A 154 10.20 5.52 -10.90
N VAL A 155 9.13 5.71 -10.12
CA VAL A 155 9.13 6.44 -8.86
C VAL A 155 8.27 5.74 -7.82
N ARG A 156 8.70 5.78 -6.54
CA ARG A 156 8.03 5.09 -5.45
C ARG A 156 7.55 6.02 -4.35
N LYS A 157 6.62 5.57 -3.52
CA LYS A 157 6.27 6.20 -2.26
C LYS A 157 7.49 6.25 -1.33
N PRO A 158 7.68 7.30 -0.55
CA PRO A 158 6.81 8.47 -0.33
C PRO A 158 7.11 9.67 -1.25
N SER A 159 7.65 9.47 -2.45
CA SER A 159 7.86 10.58 -3.38
C SER A 159 6.51 11.23 -3.75
N ARG A 160 6.44 12.56 -3.70
CA ARG A 160 5.25 13.30 -4.14
C ARG A 160 4.86 13.02 -5.59
N GLN A 161 5.83 12.63 -6.42
CA GLN A 161 5.62 12.42 -7.85
C GLN A 161 4.66 11.25 -8.11
N ILE A 162 4.74 10.14 -7.35
CA ILE A 162 3.85 8.99 -7.56
C ILE A 162 2.39 9.36 -7.30
N TYR A 163 2.13 10.17 -6.26
CA TYR A 163 0.77 10.64 -5.94
C TYR A 163 0.25 11.63 -7.00
N ARG A 164 1.12 12.51 -7.53
CA ARG A 164 0.75 13.40 -8.65
C ARG A 164 0.33 12.60 -9.87
N ILE A 165 1.10 11.58 -10.26
CA ILE A 165 0.76 10.70 -11.38
C ILE A 165 -0.62 10.08 -11.18
N ALA A 166 -0.94 9.61 -9.96
CA ALA A 166 -2.25 9.04 -9.67
C ALA A 166 -3.38 10.07 -9.82
N CYS A 167 -3.21 11.26 -9.22
CA CYS A 167 -4.21 12.33 -9.31
C CYS A 167 -4.39 12.85 -10.74
N GLU A 168 -3.30 13.03 -11.49
CA GLU A 168 -3.34 13.45 -12.90
C GLU A 168 -4.07 12.44 -13.78
N ARG A 169 -3.81 11.14 -13.60
CA ARG A 169 -4.49 10.08 -14.34
C ARG A 169 -5.97 9.97 -13.99
N LEU A 170 -6.34 10.24 -12.73
CA LEU A 170 -7.74 10.32 -12.29
C LEU A 170 -8.44 11.61 -12.72
N GLY A 171 -7.69 12.66 -13.09
CA GLY A 171 -8.24 13.98 -13.39
C GLY A 171 -8.78 14.72 -12.15
N VAL A 172 -8.18 14.48 -10.96
CA VAL A 172 -8.64 15.05 -9.68
C VAL A 172 -7.50 15.82 -9.01
N ASP A 173 -7.82 16.96 -8.40
CA ASP A 173 -6.84 17.71 -7.60
C ASP A 173 -6.40 16.90 -6.37
N PRO A 174 -5.08 16.87 -6.04
CA PRO A 174 -4.58 16.13 -4.89
C PRO A 174 -5.30 16.44 -3.57
N GLY A 175 -5.61 17.71 -3.29
CA GLY A 175 -6.32 18.12 -2.08
C GLY A 175 -7.78 17.62 -1.98
N GLN A 176 -8.30 17.04 -3.05
CA GLN A 176 -9.61 16.38 -3.08
C GLN A 176 -9.51 14.86 -2.95
N CYS A 177 -8.30 14.31 -2.76
CA CYS A 177 -8.07 12.88 -2.62
C CYS A 177 -7.93 12.48 -1.14
N VAL A 178 -8.32 11.24 -0.86
CA VAL A 178 -7.97 10.54 0.38
C VAL A 178 -7.08 9.34 0.03
N LEU A 179 -6.00 9.14 0.80
CA LEU A 179 -5.09 7.99 0.66
C LEU A 179 -5.25 7.07 1.86
N VAL A 180 -5.42 5.78 1.60
CA VAL A 180 -5.32 4.71 2.60
C VAL A 180 -3.98 3.99 2.42
N ASP A 181 -3.17 3.95 3.47
CA ASP A 181 -1.83 3.34 3.46
C ASP A 181 -1.48 2.88 4.88
N ASP A 182 -0.77 1.78 5.04
CA ASP A 182 -0.36 1.22 6.33
C ASP A 182 0.94 1.84 6.86
N LEU A 183 1.71 2.53 6.01
CA LEU A 183 2.99 3.15 6.35
C LEU A 183 2.84 4.67 6.56
N GLU A 184 3.03 5.11 7.78
CA GLU A 184 2.89 6.52 8.16
C GLU A 184 3.74 7.47 7.29
N HIS A 185 4.97 7.06 6.93
CA HIS A 185 5.84 7.90 6.09
C HIS A 185 5.29 8.12 4.67
N ASN A 186 4.48 7.19 4.14
CA ASN A 186 3.77 7.37 2.88
C ASN A 186 2.67 8.43 3.01
N LEU A 187 1.91 8.39 4.10
CA LEU A 187 0.89 9.40 4.40
C LEU A 187 1.50 10.80 4.58
N VAL A 188 2.66 10.89 5.26
CA VAL A 188 3.42 12.14 5.39
C VAL A 188 3.88 12.66 4.01
N GLY A 189 4.29 11.74 3.11
CA GLY A 189 4.65 12.09 1.73
C GLY A 189 3.46 12.67 0.95
N ALA A 190 2.30 12.04 1.05
CA ALA A 190 1.05 12.46 0.41
C ALA A 190 0.50 13.78 0.97
N ALA A 191 0.60 13.99 2.29
CA ALA A 191 0.15 15.22 2.95
C ALA A 191 0.86 16.48 2.44
N ARG A 192 2.06 16.37 1.85
CA ARG A 192 2.76 17.47 1.20
C ARG A 192 2.10 17.95 -0.11
N LEU A 193 1.05 17.27 -0.56
CA LEU A 193 0.17 17.61 -1.66
C LEU A 193 -1.26 17.85 -1.18
N ASP A 194 -1.46 18.06 0.11
CA ASP A 194 -2.77 18.22 0.76
C ASP A 194 -3.70 16.99 0.64
N ILE A 195 -3.18 15.82 0.24
CA ILE A 195 -3.90 14.56 0.22
C ILE A 195 -4.19 14.15 1.68
N ARG A 196 -5.46 13.86 1.98
CA ARG A 196 -5.86 13.40 3.31
C ARG A 196 -5.43 11.95 3.53
N GLY A 197 -4.62 11.69 4.55
CA GLY A 197 -4.18 10.34 4.91
C GLY A 197 -5.15 9.63 5.87
N ILE A 198 -5.39 8.35 5.63
CA ILE A 198 -6.02 7.42 6.55
C ILE A 198 -5.00 6.30 6.80
N HIS A 199 -4.44 6.27 8.02
CA HIS A 199 -3.54 5.21 8.42
C HIS A 199 -4.34 3.91 8.61
N HIS A 200 -4.05 2.92 7.77
CA HIS A 200 -4.66 1.60 7.86
C HIS A 200 -4.00 0.80 8.99
N ARG A 201 -4.82 0.13 9.78
CA ARG A 201 -4.39 -0.86 10.77
C ARG A 201 -5.26 -2.11 10.70
N THR A 202 -6.56 -1.91 10.55
CA THR A 202 -7.55 -2.97 10.38
C THR A 202 -8.69 -2.46 9.49
N ALA A 203 -9.37 -3.37 8.81
CA ALA A 203 -10.56 -3.04 8.01
C ALA A 203 -11.64 -2.35 8.86
N ASP A 204 -11.89 -2.85 10.08
CA ASP A 204 -12.91 -2.29 10.99
C ASP A 204 -12.67 -0.82 11.34
N GLU A 205 -11.42 -0.40 11.50
CA GLU A 205 -11.06 0.99 11.78
C GLU A 205 -11.08 1.85 10.50
N THR A 206 -10.70 1.27 9.36
CA THR A 206 -10.46 1.99 8.12
C THR A 206 -11.75 2.24 7.34
N ILE A 207 -12.61 1.22 7.20
CA ILE A 207 -13.84 1.29 6.41
C ILE A 207 -14.73 2.47 6.80
N PRO A 208 -15.09 2.68 8.09
CA PRO A 208 -15.94 3.81 8.46
C PRO A 208 -15.27 5.17 8.21
N ARG A 209 -13.94 5.24 8.32
CA ARG A 209 -13.17 6.48 8.04
C ARG A 209 -13.16 6.83 6.56
N VAL A 210 -13.00 5.83 5.68
CA VAL A 210 -13.06 6.01 4.22
C VAL A 210 -14.46 6.45 3.81
N ARG A 211 -15.51 5.75 4.28
CA ARG A 211 -16.89 6.14 4.00
C ARG A 211 -17.19 7.58 4.43
N ALA A 212 -16.78 7.94 5.65
CA ALA A 212 -16.95 9.30 6.14
C ALA A 212 -16.18 10.34 5.31
N ALA A 213 -14.95 10.03 4.88
CA ALA A 213 -14.12 10.90 4.07
C ALA A 213 -14.71 11.16 2.68
N LEU A 214 -15.34 10.13 2.10
CA LEU A 214 -15.97 10.17 0.77
C LEU A 214 -17.44 10.59 0.81
N GLY A 215 -18.04 10.79 1.99
CA GLY A 215 -19.45 11.12 2.14
C GLY A 215 -20.39 9.96 1.81
N LEU A 216 -19.90 8.72 1.85
CA LEU A 216 -20.70 7.52 1.63
C LEU A 216 -21.54 7.16 2.87
N PRO A 217 -22.69 6.46 2.71
CA PRO A 217 -23.49 6.02 3.84
C PRO A 217 -22.68 5.12 4.79
N THR A 218 -22.83 5.35 6.09
CA THR A 218 -22.35 4.39 7.09
C THR A 218 -23.34 3.23 7.13
N THR A 219 -22.90 2.02 6.74
CA THR A 219 -23.73 0.84 6.93
C THR A 219 -23.87 0.62 8.42
N THR A 220 -25.03 0.90 8.98
CA THR A 220 -25.37 0.46 10.34
C THR A 220 -25.50 -1.05 10.24
N ALA A 221 -24.62 -1.79 10.96
CA ALA A 221 -24.78 -3.22 11.12
C ALA A 221 -26.19 -3.47 11.68
N ALA A 222 -26.96 -4.29 10.96
CA ALA A 222 -28.28 -4.72 11.40
C ALA A 222 -28.13 -5.80 12.48
#